data_ef03279a7689b3ce00dc09edf8f1c9d0
#
_entry.id   ef03279a7689b3ce00dc09edf8f1c9d0
#
_cell.length_a   1.000
_cell.length_b   1.000
_cell.length_c   1.000
_cell.angle_alpha   90.00
_cell.angle_beta   90.00
_cell.angle_gamma   90.00
#
_symmetry.space_group_name_H-M   'P 1'
#
loop_
_entity.id
_entity.type
_entity.pdbx_description
1 polymer ?
#
loop_
_entity_poly.entity_id
_entity_poly.type
_entity_poly.pdbx_seq_one_letter_code
_entity_poly.pdbx_strand_id
1 'polypeptide(L)'
;MTATATAVVDRDPRRWGMLALLAIAELLGMSLWFAASAVAPQFAARWSLSPNQTGWLTTIVQLGFVCGTAIAAVLNLADLVPSKWFFAFAALAGAVVNGGLVSTDRFGLALVLRFATGFSLAGVYPPAMKMASTWFRARRGLAIGTVVGALTVGKATPYLVHALPSAGPQLVILVASACAATAAILIAAFYRDGPYPFPPRPFAWSLVQSVIERREWRLATSGYLGHMFELYSFWTWIPLFLAASVAAQSGKTDAGSSALVSAVAFGTIAIGGLGCVWGGLAADARGRERLVMLAMAISGLCSVLIPLAFGRSLWLVGALAWVWGFFVIADSAQFSALVTEAVPAHTVGTALTVQTSLGFLLTMVSIQLIPPLVAIVGWRWAFPVLALGPMFGIASIRRLLAFRASRTGA
;
A
#
# COMPACT_ATOMS: atom_id res chain seq x y z
N MET A 1 41.37 -22.69 2.35
CA MET A 1 40.62 -22.64 3.61
C MET A 1 39.34 -21.88 3.33
N THR A 2 38.27 -22.62 3.07
CA THR A 2 36.91 -22.07 2.83
C THR A 2 36.33 -21.70 4.19
N ALA A 3 36.25 -20.41 4.48
CA ALA A 3 35.52 -19.91 5.63
C ALA A 3 34.04 -20.28 5.44
N THR A 4 33.55 -21.26 6.20
CA THR A 4 32.14 -21.55 6.36
C THR A 4 31.46 -20.29 6.90
N ALA A 5 30.68 -19.63 6.05
CA ALA A 5 29.81 -18.55 6.46
C ALA A 5 28.89 -19.06 7.55
N THR A 6 29.17 -18.72 8.81
CA THR A 6 28.28 -19.01 9.94
C THR A 6 26.92 -18.38 9.63
N ALA A 7 25.90 -19.20 9.49
CA ALA A 7 24.53 -18.73 9.29
C ALA A 7 24.17 -17.73 10.39
N VAL A 8 23.79 -16.51 9.99
CA VAL A 8 23.36 -15.48 10.92
C VAL A 8 22.06 -15.95 11.55
N VAL A 9 22.09 -16.31 12.79
CA VAL A 9 20.91 -16.75 13.55
C VAL A 9 20.46 -15.61 14.45
N ASP A 10 19.24 -15.13 14.21
CA ASP A 10 18.60 -14.18 15.11
C ASP A 10 18.27 -14.88 16.43
N ARG A 11 18.98 -14.56 17.53
CA ARG A 11 18.90 -15.32 18.79
C ARG A 11 17.95 -14.72 19.82
N ASP A 12 17.65 -13.42 19.76
CA ASP A 12 16.83 -12.75 20.77
C ASP A 12 15.34 -13.08 20.61
N PRO A 13 14.69 -13.77 21.57
CA PRO A 13 13.28 -14.13 21.48
C PRO A 13 12.34 -12.92 21.50
N ARG A 14 12.78 -11.77 22.04
CA ARG A 14 12.00 -10.52 22.10
C ARG A 14 11.66 -9.99 20.72
N ARG A 15 12.39 -10.40 19.66
CA ARG A 15 12.12 -10.01 18.27
C ARG A 15 10.69 -10.29 17.83
N TRP A 16 10.10 -11.42 18.29
CA TRP A 16 8.73 -11.76 17.90
C TRP A 16 7.70 -10.85 18.56
N GLY A 17 7.91 -10.48 19.84
CA GLY A 17 7.09 -9.49 20.53
C GLY A 17 7.19 -8.11 19.89
N MET A 18 8.40 -7.71 19.47
CA MET A 18 8.60 -6.43 18.76
C MET A 18 7.98 -6.46 17.36
N LEU A 19 8.05 -7.60 16.65
CA LEU A 19 7.39 -7.74 15.35
C LEU A 19 5.86 -7.66 15.48
N ALA A 20 5.29 -8.33 16.47
CA ALA A 20 3.85 -8.26 16.75
C ALA A 20 3.43 -6.83 17.11
N LEU A 21 4.19 -6.14 17.97
CA LEU A 21 3.95 -4.74 18.32
C LEU A 21 3.98 -3.83 17.08
N LEU A 22 5.00 -3.98 16.21
CA LEU A 22 5.14 -3.22 14.98
C LEU A 22 4.01 -3.51 14.00
N ALA A 23 3.63 -4.78 13.84
CA ALA A 23 2.52 -5.17 12.98
C ALA A 23 1.19 -4.57 13.46
N ILE A 24 0.91 -4.64 14.78
CA ILE A 24 -0.30 -4.04 15.35
C ILE A 24 -0.28 -2.51 15.18
N ALA A 25 0.83 -1.86 15.50
CA ALA A 25 0.94 -0.41 15.37
C ALA A 25 0.83 0.05 13.91
N GLU A 26 1.42 -0.70 12.97
CA GLU A 26 1.32 -0.40 11.54
C GLU A 26 -0.12 -0.59 11.04
N LEU A 27 -0.80 -1.67 11.42
CA LEU A 27 -2.22 -1.88 11.12
C LEU A 27 -3.06 -0.70 11.62
N LEU A 28 -2.89 -0.32 12.89
CA LEU A 28 -3.65 0.76 13.49
C LEU A 28 -3.32 2.13 12.84
N GLY A 29 -2.04 2.44 12.62
CA GLY A 29 -1.60 3.69 12.02
C GLY A 29 -2.07 3.86 10.58
N MET A 30 -2.06 2.78 9.80
CA MET A 30 -2.43 2.81 8.39
C MET A 30 -3.95 2.83 8.14
N SER A 31 -4.78 2.69 9.18
CA SER A 31 -6.23 2.89 9.09
C SER A 31 -6.62 4.27 8.59
N LEU A 32 -5.77 5.28 8.77
CA LEU A 32 -5.98 6.64 8.26
C LEU A 32 -6.03 6.71 6.72
N TRP A 33 -5.37 5.78 6.02
CA TRP A 33 -5.18 5.88 4.57
C TRP A 33 -6.49 5.97 3.80
N PHE A 34 -7.40 5.02 4.02
CA PHE A 34 -8.71 4.96 3.36
C PHE A 34 -9.88 5.43 4.23
N ALA A 35 -9.62 6.14 5.34
CA ALA A 35 -10.69 6.59 6.24
C ALA A 35 -11.76 7.42 5.52
N ALA A 36 -11.37 8.42 4.73
CA ALA A 36 -12.31 9.21 3.93
C ALA A 36 -12.85 8.46 2.72
N SER A 37 -12.06 7.54 2.14
CA SER A 37 -12.48 6.75 0.99
C SER A 37 -13.59 5.76 1.34
N ALA A 38 -13.57 5.20 2.54
CA ALA A 38 -14.62 4.30 3.03
C ALA A 38 -15.99 4.98 3.16
N VAL A 39 -16.01 6.28 3.38
CA VAL A 39 -17.21 7.12 3.49
C VAL A 39 -17.33 8.12 2.34
N ALA A 40 -16.64 7.86 1.24
CA ALA A 40 -16.63 8.74 0.07
C ALA A 40 -18.03 9.01 -0.52
N PRO A 41 -18.99 8.03 -0.59
CA PRO A 41 -20.34 8.30 -1.06
C PRO A 41 -21.08 9.34 -0.21
N GLN A 42 -20.93 9.29 1.11
CA GLN A 42 -21.56 10.25 2.03
C GLN A 42 -20.95 11.65 1.89
N PHE A 43 -19.62 11.75 1.73
CA PHE A 43 -18.94 13.01 1.44
C PHE A 43 -19.32 13.56 0.06
N ALA A 44 -19.45 12.69 -0.94
CA ALA A 44 -19.90 13.10 -2.27
C ALA A 44 -21.31 13.68 -2.23
N ALA A 45 -22.25 13.06 -1.49
CA ALA A 45 -23.59 13.58 -1.30
C ALA A 45 -23.60 14.92 -0.51
N ARG A 46 -22.81 14.99 0.58
CA ARG A 46 -22.73 16.20 1.46
C ARG A 46 -22.17 17.42 0.74
N TRP A 47 -21.15 17.24 -0.09
CA TRP A 47 -20.43 18.33 -0.78
C TRP A 47 -20.76 18.42 -2.27
N SER A 48 -21.73 17.63 -2.79
CA SER A 48 -22.12 17.56 -4.20
C SER A 48 -20.91 17.32 -5.13
N LEU A 49 -20.06 16.35 -4.75
CA LEU A 49 -18.81 16.08 -5.47
C LEU A 49 -19.07 15.33 -6.78
N SER A 50 -18.36 15.73 -7.82
CA SER A 50 -18.21 14.91 -9.02
C SER A 50 -17.42 13.63 -8.75
N PRO A 51 -17.50 12.60 -9.61
CA PRO A 51 -16.69 11.38 -9.47
C PRO A 51 -15.18 11.66 -9.41
N ASN A 52 -14.67 12.60 -10.20
CA ASN A 52 -13.27 13.01 -10.17
C ASN A 52 -12.90 13.63 -8.80
N GLN A 53 -13.74 14.52 -8.26
CA GLN A 53 -13.52 15.12 -6.96
C GLN A 53 -13.53 14.07 -5.84
N THR A 54 -14.39 13.06 -5.94
CA THR A 54 -14.42 11.93 -5.01
C THR A 54 -13.10 11.16 -5.03
N GLY A 55 -12.51 10.91 -6.21
CA GLY A 55 -11.19 10.30 -6.35
C GLY A 55 -10.07 11.09 -5.67
N TRP A 56 -10.18 12.43 -5.64
CA TRP A 56 -9.19 13.28 -4.96
C TRP A 56 -9.10 13.04 -3.45
N LEU A 57 -10.13 12.54 -2.79
CA LEU A 57 -10.05 12.18 -1.36
C LEU A 57 -8.98 11.12 -1.07
N THR A 58 -8.68 10.24 -2.04
CA THR A 58 -7.57 9.28 -1.96
C THR A 58 -6.30 9.81 -2.62
N THR A 59 -6.41 10.38 -3.81
CA THR A 59 -5.27 10.86 -4.60
C THR A 59 -4.41 11.86 -3.84
N ILE A 60 -5.02 12.79 -3.10
CA ILE A 60 -4.30 13.81 -2.35
C ILE A 60 -3.49 13.23 -1.17
N VAL A 61 -3.91 12.09 -0.62
CA VAL A 61 -3.14 11.35 0.40
C VAL A 61 -1.85 10.80 -0.21
N GLN A 62 -1.92 10.29 -1.44
CA GLN A 62 -0.73 9.82 -2.17
C GLN A 62 0.28 10.95 -2.35
N LEU A 63 -0.19 12.13 -2.77
CA LEU A 63 0.66 13.30 -2.93
C LEU A 63 1.27 13.73 -1.59
N GLY A 64 0.47 13.78 -0.53
CA GLY A 64 0.96 14.08 0.82
C GLY A 64 2.05 13.10 1.26
N PHE A 65 1.83 11.80 1.03
CA PHE A 65 2.80 10.75 1.35
C PHE A 65 4.11 10.90 0.56
N VAL A 66 4.04 11.18 -0.74
CA VAL A 66 5.23 11.43 -1.57
C VAL A 66 5.99 12.66 -1.10
N CYS A 67 5.29 13.77 -0.83
CA CYS A 67 5.93 14.98 -0.30
C CYS A 67 6.58 14.72 1.07
N GLY A 68 5.88 14.02 1.96
CA GLY A 68 6.39 13.67 3.28
C GLY A 68 7.63 12.78 3.20
N THR A 69 7.61 11.74 2.38
CA THR A 69 8.77 10.84 2.20
C THR A 69 9.94 11.55 1.53
N ALA A 70 9.70 12.42 0.54
CA ALA A 70 10.73 13.21 -0.11
C ALA A 70 11.40 14.19 0.88
N ILE A 71 10.61 14.92 1.67
CA ILE A 71 11.12 15.84 2.68
C ILE A 71 11.87 15.08 3.77
N ALA A 72 11.34 13.96 4.26
CA ALA A 72 12.02 13.13 5.24
C ALA A 72 13.37 12.60 4.73
N ALA A 73 13.45 12.24 3.44
CA ALA A 73 14.70 11.79 2.81
C ALA A 73 15.71 12.93 2.67
N VAL A 74 15.29 14.08 2.10
CA VAL A 74 16.17 15.25 1.87
C VAL A 74 16.72 15.81 3.19
N LEU A 75 15.89 15.87 4.22
CA LEU A 75 16.28 16.33 5.55
C LEU A 75 16.95 15.23 6.39
N ASN A 76 17.10 14.01 5.87
CA ASN A 76 17.63 12.85 6.59
C ASN A 76 16.93 12.58 7.94
N LEU A 77 15.61 12.84 8.04
CA LEU A 77 14.87 12.72 9.29
C LEU A 77 14.95 11.33 9.90
N ALA A 78 15.02 10.29 9.07
CA ALA A 78 15.15 8.92 9.52
C ALA A 78 16.48 8.63 10.26
N ASP A 79 17.49 9.47 10.08
CA ASP A 79 18.79 9.34 10.73
C ASP A 79 18.99 10.35 11.88
N LEU A 80 18.31 11.51 11.80
CA LEU A 80 18.36 12.56 12.82
C LEU A 80 17.40 12.31 13.98
N VAL A 81 16.24 11.72 13.69
CA VAL A 81 15.20 11.45 14.71
C VAL A 81 15.13 9.95 14.96
N PRO A 82 15.18 9.48 16.23
CA PRO A 82 14.99 8.07 16.52
C PRO A 82 13.66 7.56 15.94
N SER A 83 13.69 6.44 15.21
CA SER A 83 12.54 5.92 14.44
C SER A 83 11.28 5.74 15.29
N LYS A 84 11.45 5.40 16.58
CA LYS A 84 10.37 5.32 17.58
C LYS A 84 9.60 6.63 17.70
N TRP A 85 10.29 7.74 17.90
CA TRP A 85 9.67 9.04 18.10
C TRP A 85 9.15 9.63 16.79
N PHE A 86 9.86 9.38 15.67
CA PHE A 86 9.38 9.79 14.36
C PHE A 86 8.05 9.12 14.03
N PHE A 87 7.93 7.80 14.27
CA PHE A 87 6.66 7.08 14.12
C PHE A 87 5.57 7.65 15.03
N ALA A 88 5.86 7.78 16.33
CA ALA A 88 4.85 8.18 17.33
C ALA A 88 4.28 9.58 17.04
N PHE A 89 5.14 10.57 16.78
CA PHE A 89 4.69 11.93 16.46
C PHE A 89 3.94 12.00 15.15
N ALA A 90 4.40 11.28 14.13
CA ALA A 90 3.74 11.24 12.83
C ALA A 90 2.36 10.57 12.91
N ALA A 91 2.24 9.44 13.62
CA ALA A 91 0.96 8.77 13.80
C ALA A 91 -0.03 9.64 14.60
N LEU A 92 0.44 10.34 15.65
CA LEU A 92 -0.39 11.25 16.43
C LEU A 92 -0.82 12.46 15.60
N ALA A 93 0.10 13.07 14.85
CA ALA A 93 -0.23 14.18 13.94
C ALA A 93 -1.27 13.76 12.89
N GLY A 94 -1.07 12.57 12.28
CA GLY A 94 -2.02 11.98 11.36
C GLY A 94 -3.41 11.76 11.98
N ALA A 95 -3.45 11.27 13.23
CA ALA A 95 -4.70 11.07 13.98
C ALA A 95 -5.47 12.41 14.18
N VAL A 96 -4.78 13.45 14.63
CA VAL A 96 -5.37 14.78 14.85
C VAL A 96 -5.90 15.38 13.56
N VAL A 97 -5.07 15.36 12.50
CA VAL A 97 -5.42 15.93 11.20
C VAL A 97 -6.59 15.18 10.56
N ASN A 98 -6.56 13.84 10.59
CA ASN A 98 -7.66 13.03 10.06
C ASN A 98 -8.95 13.26 10.86
N GLY A 99 -8.87 13.37 12.19
CA GLY A 99 -10.00 13.70 13.06
C GLY A 99 -10.66 15.03 12.70
N GLY A 100 -9.89 16.01 12.23
CA GLY A 100 -10.38 17.30 11.77
C GLY A 100 -11.39 17.24 10.61
N LEU A 101 -11.43 16.10 9.86
CA LEU A 101 -12.42 15.87 8.81
C LEU A 101 -13.88 15.87 9.33
N VAL A 102 -14.08 15.51 10.59
CA VAL A 102 -15.43 15.48 11.20
C VAL A 102 -16.03 16.89 11.29
N SER A 103 -15.17 17.89 11.51
CA SER A 103 -15.56 19.27 11.75
C SER A 103 -15.57 20.15 10.49
N THR A 104 -15.25 19.60 9.31
CA THR A 104 -15.20 20.39 8.08
C THR A 104 -16.42 20.19 7.20
N ASP A 105 -16.97 21.31 6.70
CA ASP A 105 -18.05 21.35 5.72
C ASP A 105 -17.55 21.78 4.33
N ARG A 106 -16.23 22.01 4.17
CA ARG A 106 -15.64 22.52 2.94
C ARG A 106 -14.73 21.46 2.31
N PHE A 107 -15.03 21.07 1.09
CA PHE A 107 -14.23 20.10 0.32
C PHE A 107 -12.74 20.50 0.22
N GLY A 108 -12.46 21.79 -0.04
CA GLY A 108 -11.08 22.29 -0.12
C GLY A 108 -10.29 22.08 1.18
N LEU A 109 -10.91 22.33 2.36
CA LEU A 109 -10.29 22.06 3.65
C LEU A 109 -10.11 20.55 3.87
N ALA A 110 -11.07 19.73 3.46
CA ALA A 110 -10.94 18.29 3.52
C ALA A 110 -9.74 17.77 2.70
N LEU A 111 -9.47 18.34 1.52
CA LEU A 111 -8.28 18.02 0.72
C LEU A 111 -6.98 18.39 1.45
N VAL A 112 -6.91 19.56 2.10
CA VAL A 112 -5.74 19.96 2.90
C VAL A 112 -5.50 18.97 4.05
N LEU A 113 -6.56 18.61 4.78
CA LEU A 113 -6.48 17.62 5.86
C LEU A 113 -6.06 16.24 5.35
N ARG A 114 -6.55 15.81 4.20
CA ARG A 114 -6.16 14.54 3.58
C ARG A 114 -4.71 14.55 3.08
N PHE A 115 -4.25 15.68 2.51
CA PHE A 115 -2.84 15.86 2.19
C PHE A 115 -1.97 15.73 3.43
N ALA A 116 -2.30 16.47 4.50
CA ALA A 116 -1.55 16.43 5.76
C ALA A 116 -1.61 15.05 6.43
N THR A 117 -2.73 14.31 6.29
CA THR A 117 -2.82 12.90 6.70
C THR A 117 -1.78 12.05 5.94
N GLY A 118 -1.72 12.16 4.62
CA GLY A 118 -0.74 11.45 3.80
C GLY A 118 0.70 11.82 4.16
N PHE A 119 0.96 13.11 4.34
CA PHE A 119 2.26 13.62 4.79
C PHE A 119 2.69 13.01 6.13
N SER A 120 1.78 12.91 7.08
CA SER A 120 2.03 12.28 8.38
C SER A 120 2.33 10.78 8.22
N LEU A 121 1.61 10.06 7.35
CA LEU A 121 1.82 8.63 7.11
C LEU A 121 3.21 8.30 6.54
N ALA A 122 3.90 9.27 5.94
CA ALA A 122 5.30 9.14 5.55
C ALA A 122 6.25 8.92 6.75
N GLY A 123 5.85 9.36 7.92
CA GLY A 123 6.55 9.10 9.19
C GLY A 123 6.08 7.84 9.91
N VAL A 124 5.13 7.08 9.36
CA VAL A 124 4.61 5.83 9.94
C VAL A 124 5.23 4.61 9.24
N TYR A 125 4.91 4.39 7.98
CA TYR A 125 5.30 3.18 7.25
C TYR A 125 6.83 3.01 7.08
N PRO A 126 7.61 3.96 6.55
CA PRO A 126 9.05 3.78 6.39
C PRO A 126 9.81 3.58 7.71
N PRO A 127 9.52 4.32 8.82
CA PRO A 127 10.11 4.03 10.11
C PRO A 127 9.76 2.65 10.66
N ALA A 128 8.53 2.15 10.49
CA ALA A 128 8.16 0.80 10.92
C ALA A 128 9.00 -0.27 10.22
N MET A 129 9.25 -0.12 8.92
CA MET A 129 10.13 -1.01 8.15
C MET A 129 11.58 -0.96 8.65
N LYS A 130 12.09 0.23 8.96
CA LYS A 130 13.42 0.41 9.55
C LYS A 130 13.49 -0.27 10.92
N MET A 131 12.52 -0.03 11.78
CA MET A 131 12.43 -0.63 13.12
C MET A 131 12.36 -2.16 13.07
N ALA A 132 11.55 -2.76 12.21
CA ALA A 132 11.48 -4.21 12.02
C ALA A 132 12.86 -4.78 11.59
N SER A 133 13.56 -4.08 10.72
CA SER A 133 14.86 -4.49 10.22
C SER A 133 15.98 -4.44 11.27
N THR A 134 15.81 -3.72 12.40
CA THR A 134 16.77 -3.74 13.53
C THR A 134 16.72 -5.03 14.31
N TRP A 135 15.62 -5.80 14.20
CA TRP A 135 15.41 -7.05 14.94
C TRP A 135 15.69 -8.30 14.12
N PHE A 136 15.69 -8.20 12.78
CA PHE A 136 15.80 -9.35 11.89
C PHE A 136 16.88 -9.18 10.83
N ARG A 137 17.81 -10.14 10.76
CA ARG A 137 18.75 -10.33 9.67
C ARG A 137 18.45 -11.58 8.86
N ALA A 138 18.30 -12.73 9.53
CA ALA A 138 18.09 -14.02 8.86
C ALA A 138 16.67 -14.18 8.27
N ARG A 139 15.62 -13.67 8.95
CA ARG A 139 14.22 -13.76 8.53
C ARG A 139 13.63 -12.40 8.17
N ARG A 140 14.44 -11.54 7.58
CA ARG A 140 14.06 -10.17 7.25
C ARG A 140 12.86 -10.11 6.29
N GLY A 141 12.79 -11.02 5.32
CA GLY A 141 11.67 -11.10 4.38
C GLY A 141 10.34 -11.39 5.08
N LEU A 142 10.32 -12.33 6.04
CA LEU A 142 9.14 -12.61 6.85
C LEU A 142 8.73 -11.41 7.70
N ALA A 143 9.68 -10.76 8.37
CA ALA A 143 9.38 -9.59 9.22
C ALA A 143 8.79 -8.44 8.40
N ILE A 144 9.41 -8.12 7.26
CA ILE A 144 8.92 -7.08 6.34
C ILE A 144 7.55 -7.46 5.77
N GLY A 145 7.38 -8.71 5.33
CA GLY A 145 6.11 -9.21 4.81
C GLY A 145 4.99 -9.13 5.84
N THR A 146 5.28 -9.39 7.12
CA THR A 146 4.32 -9.26 8.22
C THR A 146 3.89 -7.79 8.42
N VAL A 147 4.82 -6.86 8.42
CA VAL A 147 4.53 -5.41 8.55
C VAL A 147 3.73 -4.92 7.35
N VAL A 148 4.09 -5.31 6.12
CA VAL A 148 3.34 -4.94 4.90
C VAL A 148 1.95 -5.60 4.87
N GLY A 149 1.84 -6.84 5.34
CA GLY A 149 0.54 -7.50 5.50
C GLY A 149 -0.36 -6.76 6.50
N ALA A 150 0.20 -6.36 7.64
CA ALA A 150 -0.50 -5.58 8.66
C ALA A 150 -0.95 -4.20 8.13
N LEU A 151 -0.08 -3.49 7.39
CA LEU A 151 -0.39 -2.26 6.67
C LEU A 151 -1.60 -2.44 5.74
N THR A 152 -1.64 -3.55 5.01
CA THR A 152 -2.71 -3.85 4.05
C THR A 152 -4.05 -4.02 4.75
N VAL A 153 -4.07 -4.80 5.84
CA VAL A 153 -5.27 -4.97 6.69
C VAL A 153 -5.67 -3.64 7.33
N GLY A 154 -4.69 -2.86 7.79
CA GLY A 154 -4.92 -1.54 8.38
C GLY A 154 -5.64 -0.58 7.42
N LYS A 155 -5.21 -0.52 6.16
CA LYS A 155 -5.88 0.27 5.12
C LYS A 155 -7.32 -0.18 4.88
N ALA A 156 -7.64 -1.45 5.06
CA ALA A 156 -8.98 -1.98 4.92
C ALA A 156 -9.90 -1.64 6.12
N THR A 157 -9.35 -1.45 7.32
CA THR A 157 -10.10 -1.28 8.58
C THR A 157 -11.26 -0.28 8.51
N PRO A 158 -11.15 0.90 7.84
CA PRO A 158 -12.27 1.84 7.72
C PRO A 158 -13.52 1.23 7.05
N TYR A 159 -13.34 0.32 6.09
CA TYR A 159 -14.46 -0.38 5.45
C TYR A 159 -15.14 -1.37 6.40
N LEU A 160 -14.35 -2.02 7.29
CA LEU A 160 -14.92 -2.87 8.34
C LEU A 160 -15.77 -2.06 9.31
N VAL A 161 -15.30 -0.88 9.74
CA VAL A 161 -16.06 0.01 10.61
C VAL A 161 -17.33 0.50 9.90
N HIS A 162 -17.22 0.86 8.61
CA HIS A 162 -18.37 1.30 7.81
C HIS A 162 -19.41 0.19 7.56
N ALA A 163 -19.02 -1.09 7.68
CA ALA A 163 -19.93 -2.22 7.59
C ALA A 163 -20.80 -2.41 8.86
N LEU A 164 -20.48 -1.74 9.98
CA LEU A 164 -21.27 -1.82 11.20
C LEU A 164 -22.62 -1.12 11.02
N PRO A 165 -23.71 -1.67 11.58
CA PRO A 165 -25.01 -1.01 11.58
C PRO A 165 -24.90 0.40 12.16
N SER A 166 -25.51 1.38 11.49
CA SER A 166 -25.50 2.80 11.90
C SER A 166 -24.13 3.51 11.92
N ALA A 167 -23.07 2.95 11.36
CA ALA A 167 -21.78 3.61 11.26
C ALA A 167 -21.81 4.79 10.27
N GLY A 168 -21.98 6.00 10.78
CA GLY A 168 -21.88 7.23 9.99
C GLY A 168 -20.42 7.62 9.70
N PRO A 169 -20.20 8.62 8.80
CA PRO A 169 -18.86 9.09 8.45
C PRO A 169 -18.00 9.51 9.65
N GLN A 170 -18.62 10.14 10.65
CA GLN A 170 -17.94 10.58 11.86
C GLN A 170 -17.31 9.41 12.62
N LEU A 171 -18.08 8.32 12.80
CA LEU A 171 -17.57 7.15 13.52
C LEU A 171 -16.36 6.53 12.79
N VAL A 172 -16.44 6.36 11.48
CA VAL A 172 -15.34 5.80 10.68
C VAL A 172 -14.07 6.64 10.81
N ILE A 173 -14.19 7.95 10.68
CA ILE A 173 -13.08 8.90 10.79
C ILE A 173 -12.48 8.90 12.20
N LEU A 174 -13.32 8.95 13.23
CA LEU A 174 -12.85 8.99 14.63
C LEU A 174 -12.23 7.67 15.07
N VAL A 175 -12.79 6.53 14.66
CA VAL A 175 -12.18 5.22 14.94
C VAL A 175 -10.83 5.09 14.28
N ALA A 176 -10.68 5.48 13.01
CA ALA A 176 -9.38 5.49 12.34
C ALA A 176 -8.36 6.40 13.05
N SER A 177 -8.80 7.60 13.48
CA SER A 177 -7.95 8.52 14.25
C SER A 177 -7.57 7.95 15.62
N ALA A 178 -8.50 7.33 16.34
CA ALA A 178 -8.22 6.66 17.61
C ALA A 178 -7.25 5.48 17.44
N CYS A 179 -7.39 4.69 16.38
CA CYS A 179 -6.43 3.63 16.02
C CYS A 179 -5.02 4.20 15.84
N ALA A 180 -4.86 5.27 15.06
CA ALA A 180 -3.55 5.87 14.83
C ALA A 180 -2.95 6.50 16.10
N ALA A 181 -3.76 7.15 16.95
CA ALA A 181 -3.32 7.64 18.26
C ALA A 181 -2.87 6.47 19.16
N THR A 182 -3.60 5.36 19.16
CA THR A 182 -3.23 4.14 19.88
C THR A 182 -1.90 3.57 19.36
N ALA A 183 -1.68 3.55 18.04
CA ALA A 183 -0.41 3.15 17.44
C ALA A 183 0.76 4.00 17.95
N ALA A 184 0.57 5.34 18.02
CA ALA A 184 1.56 6.26 18.55
C ALA A 184 1.93 5.93 20.01
N ILE A 185 0.92 5.70 20.85
CA ILE A 185 1.11 5.35 22.27
C ILE A 185 1.84 4.00 22.41
N LEU A 186 1.41 2.97 21.66
CA LEU A 186 2.01 1.64 21.72
C LEU A 186 3.50 1.68 21.35
N ILE A 187 3.86 2.37 20.27
CA ILE A 187 5.25 2.51 19.88
C ILE A 187 6.04 3.36 20.87
N ALA A 188 5.51 4.49 21.31
CA ALA A 188 6.17 5.36 22.27
C ALA A 188 6.41 4.67 23.62
N ALA A 189 5.49 3.82 24.08
CA ALA A 189 5.61 3.14 25.37
C ALA A 189 6.48 1.88 25.31
N PHE A 190 6.27 1.01 24.30
CA PHE A 190 6.74 -0.36 24.35
C PHE A 190 7.84 -0.71 23.35
N TYR A 191 8.00 0.07 22.24
CA TYR A 191 9.03 -0.26 21.29
C TYR A 191 10.43 0.01 21.82
N ARG A 192 11.36 -0.91 21.50
CA ARG A 192 12.80 -0.80 21.75
C ARG A 192 13.56 -1.20 20.49
N ASP A 193 14.68 -0.53 20.24
CA ASP A 193 15.54 -0.86 19.09
C ASP A 193 16.17 -2.25 19.25
N GLY A 194 16.32 -2.92 18.13
CA GLY A 194 16.91 -4.25 18.06
C GLY A 194 18.45 -4.23 18.08
N PRO A 195 19.06 -5.43 18.14
CA PRO A 195 20.52 -5.56 18.23
C PRO A 195 21.25 -5.21 16.92
N TYR A 196 20.55 -4.91 15.83
CA TYR A 196 21.13 -4.66 14.51
C TYR A 196 20.89 -3.22 14.05
N PRO A 197 21.61 -2.22 14.56
CA PRO A 197 21.39 -0.82 14.19
C PRO A 197 21.70 -0.58 12.71
N PHE A 198 20.98 0.35 12.10
CA PHE A 198 21.27 0.84 10.76
C PHE A 198 22.31 1.97 10.85
N PRO A 199 23.41 1.89 10.09
CA PRO A 199 24.32 3.03 9.97
C PRO A 199 23.58 4.20 9.27
N PRO A 200 23.78 5.44 9.75
CA PRO A 200 23.26 6.64 9.07
C PRO A 200 23.74 6.69 7.62
N ARG A 201 22.85 7.07 6.71
CA ARG A 201 23.17 7.20 5.28
C ARG A 201 22.52 8.47 4.74
N PRO A 202 23.28 9.59 4.74
CA PRO A 202 22.76 10.86 4.27
C PRO A 202 22.34 10.79 2.80
N PHE A 203 21.23 11.42 2.47
CA PHE A 203 20.75 11.56 1.12
C PHE A 203 21.73 12.43 0.30
N ALA A 204 22.02 12.03 -0.93
CA ALA A 204 22.80 12.82 -1.87
C ALA A 204 22.21 12.73 -3.28
N TRP A 205 22.05 13.87 -3.94
CA TRP A 205 21.51 13.93 -5.31
C TRP A 205 22.35 13.16 -6.33
N SER A 206 23.67 13.10 -6.14
CA SER A 206 24.56 12.28 -6.98
C SER A 206 24.22 10.79 -6.93
N LEU A 207 23.69 10.30 -5.81
CA LEU A 207 23.22 8.91 -5.69
C LEU A 207 21.94 8.68 -6.50
N VAL A 208 21.07 9.66 -6.61
CA VAL A 208 19.85 9.56 -7.43
C VAL A 208 20.19 9.34 -8.89
N GLN A 209 21.11 10.15 -9.44
CA GLN A 209 21.55 10.01 -10.82
C GLN A 209 22.19 8.63 -11.05
N SER A 210 23.12 8.21 -10.18
CA SER A 210 23.78 6.92 -10.29
C SER A 210 22.84 5.72 -10.25
N VAL A 211 21.70 5.85 -9.54
CA VAL A 211 20.63 4.83 -9.47
C VAL A 211 19.84 4.80 -10.78
N ILE A 212 19.39 5.97 -11.25
CA ILE A 212 18.56 6.09 -12.46
C ILE A 212 19.30 5.61 -13.72
N GLU A 213 20.61 5.79 -13.80
CA GLU A 213 21.43 5.33 -14.91
C GLU A 213 21.53 3.79 -15.00
N ARG A 214 21.28 3.07 -13.90
CA ARG A 214 21.38 1.59 -13.87
C ARG A 214 20.22 0.93 -14.58
N ARG A 215 20.52 0.14 -15.61
CA ARG A 215 19.51 -0.58 -16.42
C ARG A 215 18.72 -1.57 -15.59
N GLU A 216 19.36 -2.32 -14.69
CA GLU A 216 18.65 -3.27 -13.82
C GLU A 216 17.63 -2.58 -12.91
N TRP A 217 18.03 -1.45 -12.30
CA TRP A 217 17.13 -0.67 -11.47
C TRP A 217 15.93 -0.15 -12.27
N ARG A 218 16.17 0.39 -13.48
CA ARG A 218 15.08 0.88 -14.34
C ARG A 218 14.09 -0.23 -14.69
N LEU A 219 14.57 -1.42 -15.03
CA LEU A 219 13.71 -2.56 -15.37
C LEU A 219 12.92 -3.07 -14.15
N ALA A 220 13.55 -3.19 -12.99
CA ALA A 220 12.88 -3.58 -11.75
C ALA A 220 11.84 -2.54 -11.33
N THR A 221 12.19 -1.24 -11.38
CA THR A 221 11.28 -0.12 -11.09
C THR A 221 10.14 -0.05 -12.09
N SER A 222 10.37 -0.28 -13.39
CA SER A 222 9.30 -0.34 -14.38
C SER A 222 8.30 -1.47 -14.08
N GLY A 223 8.78 -2.61 -13.59
CA GLY A 223 7.91 -3.68 -13.09
C GLY A 223 7.03 -3.20 -11.93
N TYR A 224 7.64 -2.53 -10.95
CA TYR A 224 6.94 -1.94 -9.81
C TYR A 224 5.91 -0.88 -10.24
N LEU A 225 6.22 -0.04 -11.23
CA LEU A 225 5.28 0.94 -11.75
C LEU A 225 4.04 0.26 -12.36
N GLY A 226 4.20 -0.87 -13.05
CA GLY A 226 3.09 -1.67 -13.54
C GLY A 226 2.18 -2.18 -12.41
N HIS A 227 2.78 -2.71 -11.34
CA HIS A 227 2.06 -3.12 -10.13
C HIS A 227 1.31 -1.95 -9.48
N MET A 228 1.95 -0.80 -9.30
CA MET A 228 1.35 0.36 -8.66
C MET A 228 0.21 0.97 -9.47
N PHE A 229 0.30 0.92 -10.80
CA PHE A 229 -0.77 1.39 -11.69
C PHE A 229 -2.10 0.66 -11.42
N GLU A 230 -2.05 -0.64 -11.16
CA GLU A 230 -3.22 -1.45 -10.86
C GLU A 230 -3.67 -1.30 -9.39
N LEU A 231 -2.75 -1.49 -8.44
CA LEU A 231 -3.03 -1.72 -7.02
C LEU A 231 -3.92 -0.65 -6.38
N TYR A 232 -3.48 0.61 -6.39
CA TYR A 232 -4.20 1.67 -5.67
C TYR A 232 -5.45 2.13 -6.40
N SER A 233 -5.50 2.02 -7.71
CA SER A 233 -6.70 2.28 -8.48
C SER A 233 -7.77 1.22 -8.17
N PHE A 234 -7.39 -0.05 -8.14
CA PHE A 234 -8.28 -1.14 -7.72
C PHE A 234 -8.80 -0.91 -6.29
N TRP A 235 -7.93 -0.69 -5.30
CA TRP A 235 -8.35 -0.47 -3.92
C TRP A 235 -9.25 0.75 -3.71
N THR A 236 -9.01 1.81 -4.46
CA THR A 236 -9.80 3.04 -4.35
C THR A 236 -11.21 2.85 -4.87
N TRP A 237 -11.37 2.13 -5.98
CA TRP A 237 -12.63 2.09 -6.72
C TRP A 237 -13.41 0.80 -6.55
N ILE A 238 -12.82 -0.28 -6.00
CA ILE A 238 -13.53 -1.56 -5.83
C ILE A 238 -14.79 -1.45 -4.95
N PRO A 239 -14.84 -0.63 -3.87
CA PRO A 239 -16.08 -0.50 -3.09
C PRO A 239 -17.22 0.09 -3.91
N LEU A 240 -16.94 1.11 -4.74
CA LEU A 240 -17.93 1.73 -5.62
C LEU A 240 -18.35 0.81 -6.77
N PHE A 241 -17.41 0.04 -7.31
CA PHE A 241 -17.70 -1.00 -8.31
C PHE A 241 -18.64 -2.07 -7.76
N LEU A 242 -18.38 -2.56 -6.53
CA LEU A 242 -19.24 -3.53 -5.85
C LEU A 242 -20.65 -2.96 -5.61
N ALA A 243 -20.74 -1.71 -5.15
CA ALA A 243 -22.00 -1.01 -4.96
C ALA A 243 -22.78 -0.87 -6.27
N ALA A 244 -22.11 -0.45 -7.35
CA ALA A 244 -22.72 -0.35 -8.69
C ALA A 244 -23.16 -1.72 -9.23
N SER A 245 -22.40 -2.79 -8.95
CA SER A 245 -22.76 -4.14 -9.35
C SER A 245 -24.02 -4.63 -8.63
N VAL A 246 -24.15 -4.35 -7.32
CA VAL A 246 -25.36 -4.67 -6.55
C VAL A 246 -26.56 -3.88 -7.07
N ALA A 247 -26.39 -2.58 -7.31
CA ALA A 247 -27.43 -1.74 -7.89
C ALA A 247 -27.91 -2.24 -9.25
N ALA A 248 -27.00 -2.71 -10.09
CA ALA A 248 -27.33 -3.29 -11.40
C ALA A 248 -28.09 -4.63 -11.29
N GLN A 249 -27.86 -5.40 -10.22
CA GLN A 249 -28.57 -6.66 -9.97
C GLN A 249 -29.98 -6.45 -9.39
N SER A 250 -30.11 -5.57 -8.39
CA SER A 250 -31.31 -5.45 -7.56
C SER A 250 -32.20 -4.25 -7.90
N GLY A 251 -31.69 -3.31 -8.69
CA GLY A 251 -32.36 -2.03 -8.99
C GLY A 251 -32.40 -1.06 -7.78
N LYS A 252 -31.90 -1.46 -6.62
CA LYS A 252 -31.90 -0.66 -5.38
C LYS A 252 -30.63 -0.87 -4.57
N THR A 253 -30.16 0.18 -3.91
CA THR A 253 -29.16 0.11 -2.83
C THR A 253 -29.85 0.51 -1.53
N ASP A 254 -30.03 -0.43 -0.62
CA ASP A 254 -30.52 -0.18 0.74
C ASP A 254 -29.34 -0.16 1.75
N ALA A 255 -29.64 0.17 3.01
CA ALA A 255 -28.63 0.23 4.06
C ALA A 255 -27.97 -1.14 4.32
N GLY A 256 -28.71 -2.24 4.19
CA GLY A 256 -28.19 -3.59 4.39
C GLY A 256 -27.22 -4.00 3.27
N SER A 257 -27.54 -3.67 2.02
CA SER A 257 -26.66 -3.91 0.89
C SER A 257 -25.37 -3.06 0.98
N SER A 258 -25.45 -1.83 1.47
CA SER A 258 -24.30 -0.95 1.70
C SER A 258 -23.33 -1.52 2.75
N ALA A 259 -23.84 -2.04 3.87
CA ALA A 259 -23.03 -2.68 4.91
C ALA A 259 -22.32 -3.93 4.38
N LEU A 260 -23.04 -4.78 3.63
CA LEU A 260 -22.47 -5.99 3.04
C LEU A 260 -21.40 -5.67 1.97
N VAL A 261 -21.64 -4.67 1.13
CA VAL A 261 -20.65 -4.17 0.17
C VAL A 261 -19.37 -3.72 0.88
N SER A 262 -19.51 -2.99 1.98
CA SER A 262 -18.35 -2.54 2.77
C SER A 262 -17.60 -3.71 3.42
N ALA A 263 -18.30 -4.73 3.90
CA ALA A 263 -17.69 -5.94 4.43
C ALA A 263 -16.92 -6.72 3.34
N VAL A 264 -17.48 -6.85 2.13
CA VAL A 264 -16.82 -7.49 0.99
C VAL A 264 -15.61 -6.66 0.54
N ALA A 265 -15.72 -5.33 0.52
CA ALA A 265 -14.60 -4.44 0.20
C ALA A 265 -13.46 -4.54 1.24
N PHE A 266 -13.81 -4.61 2.54
CA PHE A 266 -12.83 -4.93 3.59
C PHE A 266 -12.10 -6.23 3.29
N GLY A 267 -12.86 -7.33 3.06
CA GLY A 267 -12.28 -8.64 2.74
C GLY A 267 -11.39 -8.61 1.50
N THR A 268 -11.79 -7.85 0.47
CA THR A 268 -11.03 -7.70 -0.78
C THR A 268 -9.65 -7.07 -0.55
N ILE A 269 -9.55 -6.07 0.30
CA ILE A 269 -8.27 -5.41 0.59
C ILE A 269 -7.49 -6.22 1.64
N ALA A 270 -8.16 -6.65 2.72
CA ALA A 270 -7.53 -7.33 3.85
C ALA A 270 -6.91 -8.68 3.49
N ILE A 271 -7.50 -9.44 2.55
CA ILE A 271 -6.96 -10.72 2.09
C ILE A 271 -5.57 -10.57 1.45
N GLY A 272 -5.25 -9.38 0.95
CA GLY A 272 -3.92 -9.03 0.47
C GLY A 272 -2.83 -9.14 1.55
N GLY A 273 -3.20 -9.02 2.84
CA GLY A 273 -2.28 -9.30 3.95
C GLY A 273 -1.76 -10.74 3.93
N LEU A 274 -2.63 -11.71 3.64
CA LEU A 274 -2.23 -13.11 3.43
C LEU A 274 -1.42 -13.27 2.14
N GLY A 275 -1.79 -12.52 1.09
CA GLY A 275 -1.04 -12.46 -0.18
C GLY A 275 0.41 -12.01 0.05
N CYS A 276 0.67 -11.00 0.89
CA CYS A 276 2.02 -10.53 1.22
C CYS A 276 2.86 -11.62 1.90
N VAL A 277 2.29 -12.35 2.87
CA VAL A 277 2.98 -13.44 3.57
C VAL A 277 3.27 -14.60 2.62
N TRP A 278 2.25 -15.04 1.87
CA TRP A 278 2.39 -16.11 0.87
C TRP A 278 3.41 -15.72 -0.21
N GLY A 279 3.37 -14.48 -0.70
CA GLY A 279 4.29 -13.96 -1.70
C GLY A 279 5.74 -14.01 -1.24
N GLY A 280 6.01 -13.68 0.03
CA GLY A 280 7.34 -13.83 0.62
C GLY A 280 7.83 -15.28 0.60
N LEU A 281 7.01 -16.21 1.08
CA LEU A 281 7.34 -17.65 1.11
C LEU A 281 7.50 -18.26 -0.29
N ALA A 282 6.62 -17.89 -1.20
CA ALA A 282 6.64 -18.40 -2.59
C ALA A 282 7.84 -17.86 -3.38
N ALA A 283 8.25 -16.61 -3.11
CA ALA A 283 9.44 -16.02 -3.72
C ALA A 283 10.73 -16.73 -3.31
N ASP A 284 10.84 -17.10 -2.02
CA ASP A 284 11.99 -17.84 -1.51
C ASP A 284 12.07 -19.24 -2.13
N ALA A 285 10.93 -19.87 -2.43
CA ALA A 285 10.88 -21.23 -3.00
C ALA A 285 11.03 -21.29 -4.53
N ARG A 286 10.49 -20.29 -5.26
CA ARG A 286 10.37 -20.35 -6.74
C ARG A 286 11.12 -19.25 -7.49
N GLY A 287 11.75 -18.33 -6.76
CA GLY A 287 12.40 -17.12 -7.30
C GLY A 287 11.44 -15.93 -7.40
N ARG A 288 11.98 -14.74 -7.14
CA ARG A 288 11.21 -13.50 -7.04
C ARG A 288 10.55 -13.09 -8.35
N GLU A 289 11.30 -13.13 -9.45
CA GLU A 289 10.82 -12.74 -10.76
C GLU A 289 9.65 -13.62 -11.23
N ARG A 290 9.72 -14.94 -10.98
CA ARG A 290 8.63 -15.85 -11.32
C ARG A 290 7.38 -15.57 -10.52
N LEU A 291 7.53 -15.32 -9.21
CA LEU A 291 6.40 -14.94 -8.35
C LEU A 291 5.75 -13.66 -8.82
N VAL A 292 6.55 -12.60 -9.07
CA VAL A 292 6.06 -11.30 -9.54
C VAL A 292 5.26 -11.47 -10.83
N MET A 293 5.81 -12.18 -11.82
CA MET A 293 5.10 -12.42 -13.08
C MET A 293 3.80 -13.22 -12.90
N LEU A 294 3.80 -14.21 -12.00
CA LEU A 294 2.60 -15.02 -11.70
C LEU A 294 1.53 -14.15 -11.03
N ALA A 295 1.89 -13.39 -9.98
CA ALA A 295 0.98 -12.54 -9.25
C ALA A 295 0.35 -11.49 -10.17
N MET A 296 1.17 -10.80 -10.97
CA MET A 296 0.70 -9.84 -11.97
C MET A 296 -0.17 -10.48 -13.07
N ALA A 297 0.16 -11.69 -13.52
CA ALA A 297 -0.64 -12.37 -14.54
C ALA A 297 -2.04 -12.71 -14.00
N ILE A 298 -2.14 -13.19 -12.75
CA ILE A 298 -3.43 -13.52 -12.13
C ILE A 298 -4.21 -12.24 -11.82
N SER A 299 -3.59 -11.19 -11.27
CA SER A 299 -4.27 -9.93 -10.95
C SER A 299 -4.77 -9.24 -12.24
N GLY A 300 -3.93 -9.15 -13.27
CA GLY A 300 -4.34 -8.61 -14.57
C GLY A 300 -5.45 -9.42 -15.23
N LEU A 301 -5.43 -10.76 -15.11
CA LEU A 301 -6.53 -11.60 -15.59
C LEU A 301 -7.84 -11.32 -14.82
N CYS A 302 -7.78 -11.13 -13.50
CA CYS A 302 -8.94 -10.76 -12.71
C CYS A 302 -9.53 -9.42 -13.16
N SER A 303 -8.69 -8.43 -13.48
CA SER A 303 -9.17 -7.12 -13.96
C SER A 303 -9.91 -7.23 -15.31
N VAL A 304 -9.50 -8.16 -16.17
CA VAL A 304 -10.16 -8.42 -17.47
C VAL A 304 -11.44 -9.24 -17.29
N LEU A 305 -11.49 -10.15 -16.32
CA LEU A 305 -12.63 -11.06 -16.11
C LEU A 305 -13.75 -10.46 -15.24
N ILE A 306 -13.47 -9.47 -14.40
CA ILE A 306 -14.45 -8.94 -13.45
C ILE A 306 -15.72 -8.37 -14.12
N PRO A 307 -15.69 -7.82 -15.36
CA PRO A 307 -16.90 -7.42 -16.08
C PRO A 307 -17.93 -8.53 -16.28
N LEU A 308 -17.48 -9.80 -16.37
CA LEU A 308 -18.35 -10.97 -16.55
C LEU A 308 -19.17 -11.27 -15.28
N ALA A 309 -18.65 -10.90 -14.12
CA ALA A 309 -19.30 -11.04 -12.83
C ALA A 309 -20.19 -9.83 -12.46
N PHE A 310 -20.05 -8.68 -13.14
CA PHE A 310 -20.79 -7.45 -12.85
C PHE A 310 -22.30 -7.64 -13.02
N GLY A 311 -23.09 -7.20 -12.03
CA GLY A 311 -24.54 -7.38 -12.01
C GLY A 311 -24.97 -8.80 -11.63
N ARG A 312 -24.04 -9.68 -11.24
CA ARG A 312 -24.31 -10.99 -10.67
C ARG A 312 -24.36 -10.91 -9.14
N SER A 313 -24.53 -12.07 -8.46
CA SER A 313 -24.56 -12.08 -7.01
C SER A 313 -23.30 -11.46 -6.41
N LEU A 314 -23.44 -10.69 -5.32
CA LEU A 314 -22.32 -10.03 -4.65
C LEU A 314 -21.23 -11.02 -4.23
N TRP A 315 -21.61 -12.26 -3.89
CA TRP A 315 -20.65 -13.31 -3.53
C TRP A 315 -19.76 -13.75 -4.69
N LEU A 316 -20.31 -13.83 -5.92
CA LEU A 316 -19.53 -14.18 -7.11
C LEU A 316 -18.55 -13.05 -7.47
N VAL A 317 -19.04 -11.81 -7.48
CA VAL A 317 -18.19 -10.64 -7.74
C VAL A 317 -17.15 -10.50 -6.64
N GLY A 318 -17.55 -10.68 -5.38
CA GLY A 318 -16.68 -10.63 -4.21
C GLY A 318 -15.61 -11.72 -4.22
N ALA A 319 -15.95 -12.95 -4.57
CA ALA A 319 -14.98 -14.04 -4.68
C ALA A 319 -13.87 -13.71 -5.71
N LEU A 320 -14.26 -13.20 -6.89
CA LEU A 320 -13.28 -12.77 -7.89
C LEU A 320 -12.45 -11.56 -7.41
N ALA A 321 -13.10 -10.60 -6.73
CA ALA A 321 -12.40 -9.46 -6.12
C ALA A 321 -11.44 -9.89 -5.01
N TRP A 322 -11.75 -10.94 -4.23
CA TRP A 322 -10.85 -11.49 -3.22
C TRP A 322 -9.64 -12.18 -3.83
N VAL A 323 -9.83 -12.96 -4.91
CA VAL A 323 -8.69 -13.51 -5.66
C VAL A 323 -7.80 -12.38 -6.19
N TRP A 324 -8.42 -11.36 -6.76
CA TRP A 324 -7.67 -10.18 -7.22
C TRP A 324 -6.95 -9.47 -6.07
N GLY A 325 -7.64 -9.20 -4.97
CA GLY A 325 -7.07 -8.56 -3.77
C GLY A 325 -5.90 -9.32 -3.16
N PHE A 326 -5.92 -10.66 -3.22
CA PHE A 326 -4.80 -11.50 -2.78
C PHE A 326 -3.58 -11.33 -3.69
N PHE A 327 -3.75 -11.45 -5.00
CA PHE A 327 -2.64 -11.46 -5.94
C PHE A 327 -2.10 -10.07 -6.29
N VAL A 328 -2.95 -9.03 -6.28
CA VAL A 328 -2.55 -7.67 -6.65
C VAL A 328 -1.46 -7.07 -5.75
N ILE A 329 -1.27 -7.59 -4.54
CA ILE A 329 -0.24 -7.11 -3.60
C ILE A 329 0.79 -8.20 -3.23
N ALA A 330 0.59 -9.44 -3.63
CA ALA A 330 1.47 -10.56 -3.26
C ALA A 330 2.92 -10.36 -3.73
N ASP A 331 3.13 -9.59 -4.78
CA ASP A 331 4.43 -9.27 -5.39
C ASP A 331 5.09 -7.99 -4.81
N SER A 332 4.35 -7.18 -4.04
CA SER A 332 4.78 -5.83 -3.62
C SER A 332 6.15 -5.83 -2.92
N ALA A 333 6.36 -6.72 -1.95
CA ALA A 333 7.63 -6.83 -1.23
C ALA A 333 8.79 -7.27 -2.13
N GLN A 334 8.52 -8.02 -3.19
CA GLN A 334 9.54 -8.55 -4.09
C GLN A 334 10.13 -7.47 -4.99
N PHE A 335 9.37 -6.44 -5.36
CA PHE A 335 9.91 -5.29 -6.09
C PHE A 335 10.96 -4.53 -5.29
N SER A 336 10.73 -4.35 -3.98
CA SER A 336 11.75 -3.74 -3.11
C SER A 336 13.01 -4.60 -3.03
N ALA A 337 12.87 -5.92 -3.00
CA ALA A 337 14.00 -6.84 -3.02
C ALA A 337 14.77 -6.79 -4.36
N LEU A 338 14.07 -6.83 -5.50
CA LEU A 338 14.67 -6.72 -6.84
C LEU A 338 15.44 -5.42 -7.03
N VAL A 339 14.91 -4.30 -6.53
CA VAL A 339 15.62 -3.01 -6.56
C VAL A 339 16.84 -3.02 -5.66
N THR A 340 16.75 -3.63 -4.48
CA THR A 340 17.89 -3.76 -3.56
C THR A 340 19.02 -4.56 -4.18
N GLU A 341 18.73 -5.59 -4.97
CA GLU A 341 19.72 -6.40 -5.69
C GLU A 341 20.30 -5.69 -6.92
N ALA A 342 19.55 -4.77 -7.51
CA ALA A 342 19.95 -4.05 -8.73
C ALA A 342 20.96 -2.92 -8.50
N VAL A 343 21.23 -2.56 -7.22
CA VAL A 343 22.06 -1.40 -6.87
C VAL A 343 23.08 -1.73 -5.78
N PRO A 344 24.21 -1.00 -5.69
CA PRO A 344 25.15 -1.16 -4.59
C PRO A 344 24.53 -0.86 -3.23
N ALA A 345 25.03 -1.54 -2.19
CA ALA A 345 24.48 -1.46 -0.84
C ALA A 345 24.37 -0.03 -0.27
N HIS A 346 25.28 0.88 -0.64
CA HIS A 346 25.26 2.27 -0.17
C HIS A 346 24.18 3.13 -0.86
N THR A 347 23.59 2.70 -1.98
CA THR A 347 22.56 3.44 -2.73
C THR A 347 21.15 2.87 -2.55
N VAL A 348 20.99 1.75 -1.82
CA VAL A 348 19.70 1.05 -1.66
C VAL A 348 18.61 1.96 -1.12
N GLY A 349 18.88 2.77 -0.10
CA GLY A 349 17.88 3.68 0.48
C GLY A 349 17.36 4.68 -0.56
N THR A 350 18.26 5.32 -1.30
CA THR A 350 17.90 6.26 -2.38
C THR A 350 17.11 5.55 -3.48
N ALA A 351 17.55 4.35 -3.89
CA ALA A 351 16.89 3.57 -4.94
C ALA A 351 15.44 3.21 -4.59
N LEU A 352 15.19 2.78 -3.34
CA LEU A 352 13.86 2.46 -2.84
C LEU A 352 12.98 3.71 -2.70
N THR A 353 13.54 4.83 -2.21
CA THR A 353 12.79 6.09 -2.08
C THR A 353 12.33 6.60 -3.45
N VAL A 354 13.23 6.63 -4.43
CA VAL A 354 12.89 7.08 -5.79
C VAL A 354 11.85 6.15 -6.42
N GLN A 355 12.04 4.83 -6.34
CA GLN A 355 11.08 3.85 -6.82
C GLN A 355 9.70 4.07 -6.22
N THR A 356 9.62 4.16 -4.88
CA THR A 356 8.37 4.32 -4.15
C THR A 356 7.67 5.64 -4.52
N SER A 357 8.41 6.73 -4.56
CA SER A 357 7.86 8.04 -4.96
C SER A 357 7.28 8.02 -6.38
N LEU A 358 8.00 7.46 -7.34
CA LEU A 358 7.50 7.30 -8.72
C LEU A 358 6.24 6.44 -8.78
N GLY A 359 6.22 5.34 -8.01
CA GLY A 359 5.04 4.47 -7.92
C GLY A 359 3.82 5.22 -7.40
N PHE A 360 3.94 5.92 -6.27
CA PHE A 360 2.82 6.67 -5.71
C PHE A 360 2.37 7.84 -6.60
N LEU A 361 3.28 8.53 -7.29
CA LEU A 361 2.91 9.54 -8.28
C LEU A 361 2.11 8.94 -9.44
N LEU A 362 2.51 7.75 -9.92
CA LEU A 362 1.77 7.05 -10.98
C LEU A 362 0.37 6.64 -10.52
N THR A 363 0.21 6.25 -9.24
CA THR A 363 -1.12 5.92 -8.71
C THR A 363 -2.10 7.07 -8.77
N MET A 364 -1.64 8.32 -8.68
CA MET A 364 -2.49 9.49 -8.83
C MET A 364 -3.12 9.53 -10.23
N VAL A 365 -2.35 9.18 -11.25
CA VAL A 365 -2.83 9.11 -12.63
C VAL A 365 -3.83 7.97 -12.78
N SER A 366 -3.51 6.76 -12.32
CA SER A 366 -4.38 5.59 -12.48
C SER A 366 -5.69 5.71 -11.68
N ILE A 367 -5.66 6.32 -10.48
CA ILE A 367 -6.87 6.59 -9.71
C ILE A 367 -7.78 7.58 -10.46
N GLN A 368 -7.23 8.66 -11.01
CA GLN A 368 -8.00 9.68 -11.72
C GLN A 368 -8.43 9.25 -13.13
N LEU A 369 -7.88 8.16 -13.66
CA LEU A 369 -8.27 7.59 -14.94
C LEU A 369 -9.64 6.89 -14.89
N ILE A 370 -10.02 6.30 -13.75
CA ILE A 370 -11.25 5.48 -13.65
C ILE A 370 -12.54 6.32 -13.78
N PRO A 371 -12.74 7.48 -13.12
CA PRO A 371 -13.98 8.23 -13.25
C PRO A 371 -14.36 8.61 -14.69
N PRO A 372 -13.48 9.16 -15.55
CA PRO A 372 -13.83 9.43 -16.93
C PRO A 372 -14.11 8.14 -17.74
N LEU A 373 -13.41 7.04 -17.44
CA LEU A 373 -13.74 5.76 -18.08
C LEU A 373 -15.13 5.26 -17.68
N VAL A 374 -15.47 5.37 -16.41
CA VAL A 374 -16.83 5.03 -15.92
C VAL A 374 -17.89 5.86 -16.64
N ALA A 375 -17.63 7.14 -16.89
CA ALA A 375 -18.55 8.01 -17.62
C ALA A 375 -18.77 7.57 -19.09
N ILE A 376 -17.76 6.97 -19.73
CA ILE A 376 -17.79 6.54 -21.13
C ILE A 376 -18.33 5.11 -21.28
N VAL A 377 -17.79 4.14 -20.48
CA VAL A 377 -18.05 2.71 -20.67
C VAL A 377 -18.84 2.08 -19.51
N GLY A 378 -19.19 2.86 -18.50
CA GLY A 378 -19.85 2.38 -17.28
C GLY A 378 -18.93 1.61 -16.35
N TRP A 379 -19.41 1.36 -15.12
CA TRP A 379 -18.65 0.60 -14.12
C TRP A 379 -18.24 -0.79 -14.61
N ARG A 380 -19.12 -1.45 -15.37
CA ARG A 380 -18.87 -2.82 -15.87
C ARG A 380 -17.54 -2.94 -16.59
N TRP A 381 -17.16 -1.96 -17.42
CA TRP A 381 -16.01 -2.02 -18.33
C TRP A 381 -14.86 -1.10 -17.94
N ALA A 382 -14.91 -0.45 -16.78
CA ALA A 382 -13.88 0.50 -16.38
C ALA A 382 -12.57 -0.18 -15.93
N PHE A 383 -12.65 -1.36 -15.29
CA PHE A 383 -11.48 -2.01 -14.68
C PHE A 383 -10.53 -2.76 -15.63
N PRO A 384 -10.93 -3.30 -16.79
CA PRO A 384 -10.00 -3.94 -17.72
C PRO A 384 -8.78 -3.10 -18.12
N VAL A 385 -8.88 -1.77 -18.10
CA VAL A 385 -7.74 -0.87 -18.36
C VAL A 385 -6.59 -1.09 -17.37
N LEU A 386 -6.88 -1.54 -16.16
CA LEU A 386 -5.88 -1.79 -15.14
C LEU A 386 -4.94 -2.93 -15.50
N ALA A 387 -5.35 -3.87 -16.38
CA ALA A 387 -4.48 -4.94 -16.91
C ALA A 387 -3.24 -4.41 -17.65
N LEU A 388 -3.28 -3.16 -18.15
CA LEU A 388 -2.12 -2.54 -18.79
C LEU A 388 -0.91 -2.45 -17.85
N GLY A 389 -1.16 -2.24 -16.54
CA GLY A 389 -0.11 -2.24 -15.52
C GLY A 389 0.63 -3.57 -15.44
N PRO A 390 -0.05 -4.69 -15.09
CA PRO A 390 0.52 -6.03 -15.11
C PRO A 390 1.19 -6.43 -16.43
N MET A 391 0.59 -6.11 -17.57
CA MET A 391 1.18 -6.40 -18.88
C MET A 391 2.54 -5.71 -19.05
N PHE A 392 2.60 -4.40 -18.74
CA PHE A 392 3.84 -3.63 -18.78
C PHE A 392 4.86 -4.15 -17.76
N GLY A 393 4.41 -4.46 -16.54
CA GLY A 393 5.25 -4.99 -15.48
C GLY A 393 5.87 -6.33 -15.83
N ILE A 394 5.09 -7.30 -16.34
CA ILE A 394 5.59 -8.60 -16.80
C ILE A 394 6.62 -8.44 -17.92
N ALA A 395 6.34 -7.57 -18.90
CA ALA A 395 7.28 -7.29 -19.98
C ALA A 395 8.61 -6.74 -19.45
N SER A 396 8.56 -5.86 -18.43
CA SER A 396 9.75 -5.27 -17.80
C SER A 396 10.56 -6.32 -17.04
N ILE A 397 9.92 -7.21 -16.28
CA ILE A 397 10.59 -8.28 -15.54
C ILE A 397 11.19 -9.33 -16.49
N ARG A 398 10.51 -9.68 -17.59
CA ARG A 398 11.10 -10.54 -18.63
C ARG A 398 12.36 -9.94 -19.25
N ARG A 399 12.36 -8.63 -19.50
CA ARG A 399 13.56 -7.90 -19.99
C ARG A 399 14.67 -7.88 -18.94
N LEU A 400 14.33 -7.79 -17.64
CA LEU A 400 15.30 -7.87 -16.56
C LEU A 400 15.98 -9.25 -16.53
N LEU A 401 15.22 -10.33 -16.63
CA LEU A 401 15.74 -11.69 -16.70
C LEU A 401 16.67 -11.88 -17.91
N ALA A 402 16.25 -11.46 -19.12
CA ALA A 402 17.06 -11.52 -20.32
C ALA A 402 18.38 -10.72 -20.18
N PHE A 403 18.31 -9.52 -19.56
CA PHE A 403 19.50 -8.72 -19.31
C PHE A 403 20.47 -9.38 -18.32
N ARG A 404 19.96 -10.00 -17.25
CA ARG A 404 20.78 -10.75 -16.29
C ARG A 404 21.44 -11.99 -16.95
N ALA A 405 20.69 -12.74 -17.75
CA ALA A 405 21.21 -13.90 -18.48
C ALA A 405 22.35 -13.53 -19.44
N SER A 406 22.22 -12.41 -20.17
CA SER A 406 23.27 -11.94 -21.09
C SER A 406 24.59 -11.54 -20.41
N ARG A 407 24.56 -11.24 -19.10
CA ARG A 407 25.76 -10.87 -18.31
C ARG A 407 26.43 -12.06 -17.63
N THR A 408 25.70 -13.14 -17.41
CA THR A 408 26.25 -14.36 -16.78
C THR A 408 26.79 -15.36 -17.78
N GLY A 409 26.68 -15.10 -19.08
CA GLY A 409 27.20 -15.96 -20.14
C GLY A 409 26.41 -17.27 -20.30
N ALA A 410 25.20 -17.34 -19.76
CA ALA A 410 24.29 -18.49 -19.85
C ALA A 410 23.28 -18.28 -20.97
#